data_77424049f7cf815c9eaebf624845bac0
#
_entry.id   77424049f7cf815c9eaebf624845bac0
#
_cell.length_a   1.000
_cell.length_b   1.000
_cell.length_c   1.000
_cell.angle_alpha   90.00
_cell.angle_beta   90.00
_cell.angle_gamma   90.00
#
_symmetry.space_group_name_H-M   'P 1'
#
loop_
_entity.id
_entity.type
_entity.pdbx_description
1 polymer ?
#
loop_
_entity_poly.entity_id
_entity_poly.type
_entity_poly.pdbx_seq_one_letter_code
_entity_poly.pdbx_strand_id
1 'polypeptide(L)'
;MENILNIQEIKKIIPHRYPFLLLDRIVELESNKKIVALKNVTINEDFFNGHFPDKPVMPGVLMIEAMAQAGVVLAKKSVDDIAENKIIYFMSIEKAHFRKPVEPGDTLYIHVEQVQARRNVWKMSGEVKVDETKVADAVFSAMLTEN
;
A
#
# COMPACT_ATOMS: atom_id res chain seq x y z
N MET A 1 -8.84 -17.28 3.27
CA MET A 1 -7.80 -16.46 3.91
C MET A 1 -8.41 -15.64 5.02
N GLU A 2 -7.84 -15.71 6.20
CA GLU A 2 -8.36 -14.93 7.32
C GLU A 2 -8.12 -13.45 7.11
N ASN A 3 -9.08 -12.64 7.54
CA ASN A 3 -8.92 -11.19 7.55
C ASN A 3 -8.28 -10.77 8.87
N ILE A 4 -7.06 -10.27 8.82
CA ILE A 4 -6.37 -9.78 10.01
C ILE A 4 -6.95 -8.42 10.41
N LEU A 5 -7.16 -7.52 9.41
CA LEU A 5 -7.79 -6.23 9.65
C LEU A 5 -8.81 -5.95 8.55
N ASN A 6 -9.98 -5.47 8.94
CA ASN A 6 -11.00 -5.01 8.00
C ASN A 6 -10.82 -3.52 7.71
N ILE A 7 -11.65 -2.98 6.82
CA ILE A 7 -11.52 -1.58 6.40
C ILE A 7 -11.70 -0.59 7.56
N GLN A 8 -12.58 -0.86 8.50
CA GLN A 8 -12.78 0.04 9.63
C GLN A 8 -11.55 0.09 10.53
N GLU A 9 -10.89 -1.06 10.69
CA GLU A 9 -9.65 -1.13 11.46
C GLU A 9 -8.50 -0.44 10.75
N ILE A 10 -8.40 -0.59 9.42
CA ILE A 10 -7.40 0.12 8.62
C ILE A 10 -7.57 1.62 8.76
N LYS A 11 -8.81 2.12 8.70
CA LYS A 11 -9.10 3.55 8.82
C LYS A 11 -8.69 4.14 10.16
N LYS A 12 -8.56 3.32 11.19
CA LYS A 12 -8.07 3.78 12.50
C LYS A 12 -6.55 3.89 12.54
N ILE A 13 -5.86 3.25 11.59
CA ILE A 13 -4.40 3.20 11.57
C ILE A 13 -3.83 4.25 10.63
N ILE A 14 -4.41 4.40 9.43
CA ILE A 14 -3.90 5.35 8.44
C ILE A 14 -4.91 6.49 8.21
N PRO A 15 -4.41 7.71 7.91
CA PRO A 15 -5.29 8.87 7.76
C PRO A 15 -5.96 8.98 6.40
N HIS A 16 -5.53 8.19 5.44
CA HIS A 16 -6.02 8.24 4.07
C HIS A 16 -7.54 7.99 3.99
N ARG A 17 -8.22 8.69 3.09
CA ARG A 17 -9.66 8.55 2.88
C ARG A 17 -9.96 8.63 1.39
N TYR A 18 -11.22 8.34 1.03
CA TYR A 18 -11.67 8.43 -0.35
C TYR A 18 -11.29 9.80 -0.95
N PRO A 19 -10.76 9.84 -2.17
CA PRO A 19 -10.56 8.70 -3.09
C PRO A 19 -9.16 8.09 -3.02
N PHE A 20 -8.41 8.37 -1.97
CA PHE A 20 -6.99 8.01 -1.87
C PHE A 20 -6.68 6.87 -0.90
N LEU A 21 -7.68 6.26 -0.28
CA LEU A 21 -7.49 5.06 0.54
C LEU A 21 -7.49 3.85 -0.39
N LEU A 22 -6.34 3.20 -0.52
CA LEU A 22 -6.12 2.16 -1.52
C LEU A 22 -5.97 0.75 -0.94
N LEU A 23 -6.44 0.53 0.28
CA LEU A 23 -6.42 -0.79 0.90
C LEU A 23 -7.83 -1.16 1.34
N ASP A 24 -8.22 -2.41 1.11
CA ASP A 24 -9.52 -2.91 1.53
C ASP A 24 -9.43 -3.84 2.74
N ARG A 25 -8.36 -4.64 2.82
CA ARG A 25 -8.14 -5.60 3.92
C ARG A 25 -6.65 -5.83 4.14
N ILE A 26 -6.31 -6.24 5.35
CA ILE A 26 -5.00 -6.82 5.62
C ILE A 26 -5.25 -8.31 5.85
N VAL A 27 -4.57 -9.14 5.09
CA VAL A 27 -4.75 -10.60 5.13
C VAL A 27 -3.60 -11.33 5.77
N GLU A 28 -2.47 -10.66 5.96
CA GLU A 28 -1.30 -11.24 6.61
C GLU A 28 -0.49 -10.12 7.24
N LEU A 29 -0.02 -10.32 8.47
CA LEU A 29 0.76 -9.30 9.18
C LEU A 29 1.70 -9.96 10.17
N GLU A 30 2.97 -9.68 10.03
CA GLU A 30 4.01 -10.11 10.96
C GLU A 30 4.83 -8.89 11.35
N SER A 31 4.67 -8.45 12.60
CA SER A 31 5.32 -7.23 13.11
C SER A 31 6.81 -7.22 12.83
N ASN A 32 7.32 -6.09 12.40
CA ASN A 32 8.73 -5.86 12.06
C ASN A 32 9.23 -6.68 10.87
N LYS A 33 8.34 -7.35 10.15
CA LYS A 33 8.74 -8.18 9.02
C LYS A 33 7.96 -7.90 7.75
N LYS A 34 6.67 -8.22 7.72
CA LYS A 34 5.93 -8.18 6.47
C LYS A 34 4.44 -7.97 6.65
N ILE A 35 3.81 -7.54 5.58
CA ILE A 35 2.37 -7.38 5.52
C ILE A 35 1.88 -7.76 4.12
N VAL A 36 0.69 -8.33 4.04
CA VAL A 36 -0.01 -8.52 2.78
C VAL A 36 -1.36 -7.86 2.89
N ALA A 37 -1.60 -6.90 2.01
CA ALA A 37 -2.85 -6.17 1.92
C ALA A 37 -3.59 -6.56 0.65
N LEU A 38 -4.90 -6.39 0.66
CA LEU A 38 -5.76 -6.66 -0.48
C LEU A 38 -6.43 -5.37 -0.92
N LYS A 39 -6.46 -5.12 -2.23
CA LYS A 39 -7.24 -4.06 -2.84
C LYS A 39 -8.05 -4.61 -3.99
N ASN A 40 -9.35 -4.36 -3.98
CA ASN A 40 -10.21 -4.66 -5.11
C ASN A 40 -10.22 -3.47 -6.06
N VAL A 41 -9.90 -3.70 -7.33
CA VAL A 41 -9.91 -2.65 -8.34
C VAL A 41 -11.26 -2.70 -9.06
N THR A 42 -12.01 -1.61 -9.01
CA THR A 42 -13.33 -1.55 -9.65
C THR A 42 -13.41 -0.37 -10.59
N ILE A 43 -14.33 -0.46 -11.57
CA ILE A 43 -14.55 0.66 -12.50
C ILE A 43 -15.07 1.91 -11.76
N ASN A 44 -15.59 1.72 -10.57
CA ASN A 44 -16.17 2.81 -9.78
C ASN A 44 -15.11 3.56 -8.95
N GLU A 45 -13.92 3.69 -9.51
CA GLU A 45 -12.85 4.46 -8.86
C GLU A 45 -12.57 5.73 -9.66
N ASP A 46 -12.34 6.81 -8.93
CA ASP A 46 -12.22 8.16 -9.47
C ASP A 46 -11.14 8.28 -10.55
N PHE A 47 -10.00 7.62 -10.38
CA PHE A 47 -8.89 7.77 -11.32
C PHE A 47 -9.18 7.19 -12.72
N PHE A 48 -10.16 6.30 -12.85
CA PHE A 48 -10.51 5.76 -14.17
C PHE A 48 -11.25 6.77 -15.05
N ASN A 49 -11.71 7.88 -14.49
CA ASN A 49 -12.35 8.94 -15.30
C ASN A 49 -11.36 9.56 -16.27
N GLY A 50 -10.08 9.60 -15.90
CA GLY A 50 -9.06 10.22 -16.73
C GLY A 50 -7.97 9.29 -17.24
N HIS A 51 -7.85 8.10 -16.67
CA HIS A 51 -6.73 7.20 -16.98
C HIS A 51 -7.18 5.80 -17.35
N PHE A 52 -7.75 5.53 -18.50
CA PHE A 52 -8.07 6.47 -19.57
C PHE A 52 -9.54 6.29 -19.95
N PRO A 53 -10.22 7.30 -20.50
CA PRO A 53 -11.66 7.21 -20.77
C PRO A 53 -12.11 5.97 -21.54
N ASP A 54 -11.35 5.57 -22.58
CA ASP A 54 -11.72 4.43 -23.41
C ASP A 54 -11.00 3.13 -23.02
N LYS A 55 -10.06 3.20 -22.11
CA LYS A 55 -9.30 2.04 -21.65
C LYS A 55 -8.85 2.25 -20.21
N PRO A 56 -9.63 1.79 -19.25
CA PRO A 56 -9.29 2.00 -17.84
C PRO A 56 -8.09 1.15 -17.44
N VAL A 57 -7.05 1.84 -16.97
CA VAL A 57 -5.82 1.21 -16.46
C VAL A 57 -5.47 1.91 -15.15
N MET A 58 -5.22 1.14 -14.10
CA MET A 58 -4.82 1.73 -12.85
C MET A 58 -3.44 2.39 -12.98
N PRO A 59 -3.31 3.68 -12.63
CA PRO A 59 -2.00 4.33 -12.69
C PRO A 59 -0.97 3.57 -11.86
N GLY A 60 0.19 3.29 -12.47
CA GLY A 60 1.25 2.54 -11.80
C GLY A 60 1.72 3.20 -10.52
N VAL A 61 1.79 4.54 -10.52
CA VAL A 61 2.22 5.28 -9.33
C VAL A 61 1.27 5.07 -8.15
N LEU A 62 0.00 4.77 -8.41
CA LEU A 62 -0.95 4.46 -7.33
C LEU A 62 -0.73 3.06 -6.76
N MET A 63 -0.14 2.15 -7.51
CA MET A 63 0.26 0.86 -6.96
C MET A 63 1.41 1.05 -5.96
N ILE A 64 2.33 1.96 -6.25
CA ILE A 64 3.39 2.29 -5.29
C ILE A 64 2.79 2.96 -4.06
N GLU A 65 1.82 3.85 -4.26
CA GLU A 65 1.12 4.46 -3.13
C GLU A 65 0.44 3.40 -2.26
N ALA A 66 -0.21 2.40 -2.88
CA ALA A 66 -0.83 1.30 -2.13
C ALA A 66 0.21 0.50 -1.33
N MET A 67 1.39 0.26 -1.91
CA MET A 67 2.50 -0.37 -1.17
C MET A 67 2.90 0.47 0.03
N ALA A 68 2.96 1.80 -0.14
CA ALA A 68 3.32 2.69 0.95
C ALA A 68 2.27 2.67 2.05
N GLN A 69 1.00 2.66 1.70
CA GLN A 69 -0.08 2.57 2.70
C GLN A 69 0.01 1.27 3.50
N ALA A 70 0.26 0.15 2.82
CA ALA A 70 0.47 -1.12 3.50
C ALA A 70 1.69 -1.05 4.42
N GLY A 71 2.77 -0.41 3.95
CA GLY A 71 3.98 -0.20 4.75
C GLY A 71 3.72 0.63 5.98
N VAL A 72 2.87 1.66 5.89
CA VAL A 72 2.50 2.48 7.05
C VAL A 72 1.75 1.64 8.08
N VAL A 73 0.84 0.79 7.62
CA VAL A 73 0.13 -0.13 8.54
C VAL A 73 1.14 -1.03 9.24
N LEU A 74 2.08 -1.60 8.48
CA LEU A 74 3.12 -2.45 9.06
C LEU A 74 3.95 -1.70 10.10
N ALA A 75 4.40 -0.49 9.78
CA ALA A 75 5.20 0.33 10.69
C ALA A 75 4.44 0.65 11.98
N LYS A 76 3.19 1.09 11.86
CA LYS A 76 2.38 1.46 13.02
C LYS A 76 2.00 0.26 13.88
N LYS A 77 1.86 -0.91 13.29
CA LYS A 77 1.58 -2.13 14.04
C LYS A 77 2.84 -2.75 14.65
N SER A 78 4.00 -2.34 14.17
CA SER A 78 5.28 -2.85 14.68
C SER A 78 5.84 -2.02 15.83
N VAL A 79 5.43 -0.76 15.94
CA VAL A 79 5.93 0.18 16.96
C VAL A 79 4.74 0.77 17.71
N ASP A 80 4.66 0.50 19.01
CA ASP A 80 3.51 0.90 19.83
C ASP A 80 3.43 2.41 20.09
N ASP A 81 4.53 3.12 19.89
CA ASP A 81 4.61 4.54 20.24
C ASP A 81 4.15 5.51 19.17
N ILE A 82 3.75 5.00 18.01
CA ILE A 82 3.31 5.88 16.94
C ILE A 82 1.83 6.24 17.16
N ALA A 83 1.57 7.52 17.42
CA ALA A 83 0.20 7.99 17.58
C ALA A 83 -0.56 7.88 16.26
N GLU A 84 -1.87 7.60 16.35
CA GLU A 84 -2.72 7.42 15.19
C GLU A 84 -2.71 8.63 14.25
N ASN A 85 -2.58 9.84 14.80
CA ASN A 85 -2.59 11.07 14.00
C ASN A 85 -1.23 11.44 13.42
N LYS A 86 -0.18 10.65 13.67
CA LYS A 86 1.13 10.91 13.06
C LYS A 86 1.11 10.46 11.61
N ILE A 87 1.78 11.24 10.77
CA ILE A 87 1.83 11.00 9.33
C ILE A 87 3.21 10.50 8.94
N ILE A 88 3.22 9.47 8.11
CA ILE A 88 4.44 8.90 7.54
C ILE A 88 4.44 9.25 6.05
N TYR A 89 5.49 9.94 5.61
CA TYR A 89 5.61 10.40 4.23
C TYR A 89 6.67 9.61 3.47
N PHE A 90 6.50 9.50 2.16
CA PHE A 90 7.58 9.02 1.30
C PHE A 90 8.81 9.90 1.44
N MET A 91 9.98 9.27 1.53
CA MET A 91 11.28 9.93 1.40
C MET A 91 11.86 9.70 0.03
N SER A 92 11.80 8.46 -0.43
CA SER A 92 12.40 8.08 -1.70
C SER A 92 11.71 6.85 -2.26
N ILE A 93 11.77 6.73 -3.55
CA ILE A 93 11.31 5.55 -4.29
C ILE A 93 12.45 5.18 -5.21
N GLU A 94 12.87 3.92 -5.18
CA GLU A 94 13.93 3.44 -6.04
C GLU A 94 13.55 2.09 -6.66
N LYS A 95 14.13 1.79 -7.80
CA LYS A 95 13.94 0.51 -8.50
C LYS A 95 12.47 0.16 -8.76
N ALA A 96 11.65 1.15 -9.06
CA ALA A 96 10.24 0.92 -9.34
C ALA A 96 10.06 0.36 -10.76
N HIS A 97 9.28 -0.71 -10.86
CA HIS A 97 8.97 -1.35 -12.14
C HIS A 97 7.48 -1.61 -12.25
N PHE A 98 6.93 -1.35 -13.42
CA PHE A 98 5.55 -1.64 -13.77
C PHE A 98 5.57 -2.67 -14.88
N ARG A 99 5.12 -3.88 -14.59
CA ARG A 99 5.34 -5.03 -15.46
C ARG A 99 4.13 -5.42 -16.30
N LYS A 100 2.92 -5.21 -15.77
CA LYS A 100 1.68 -5.51 -16.45
C LYS A 100 0.61 -4.51 -16.05
N PRO A 101 -0.30 -4.16 -16.97
CA PRO A 101 -1.41 -3.26 -16.62
C PRO A 101 -2.37 -3.93 -15.66
N VAL A 102 -2.98 -3.11 -14.82
CA VAL A 102 -4.03 -3.51 -13.88
C VAL A 102 -5.30 -2.81 -14.32
N GLU A 103 -6.39 -3.57 -14.40
CA GLU A 103 -7.66 -3.04 -14.89
C GLU A 103 -8.81 -3.35 -13.92
N PRO A 104 -9.96 -2.69 -14.10
CA PRO A 104 -11.12 -2.99 -13.27
C PRO A 104 -11.49 -4.46 -13.31
N GLY A 105 -11.77 -5.04 -12.16
CA GLY A 105 -12.03 -6.46 -11.99
C GLY A 105 -10.87 -7.23 -11.39
N ASP A 106 -9.66 -6.63 -11.40
CA ASP A 106 -8.50 -7.27 -10.78
C ASP A 106 -8.53 -7.09 -9.27
N THR A 107 -8.01 -8.07 -8.55
CA THR A 107 -7.77 -7.97 -7.13
C THR A 107 -6.26 -7.95 -6.90
N LEU A 108 -5.80 -6.91 -6.23
CA LEU A 108 -4.38 -6.76 -5.95
C LEU A 108 -4.03 -7.36 -4.59
N TYR A 109 -2.98 -8.17 -4.56
CA TYR A 109 -2.33 -8.59 -3.33
C TYR A 109 -1.03 -7.83 -3.22
N ILE A 110 -0.95 -6.99 -2.20
CA ILE A 110 0.15 -6.04 -2.01
C ILE A 110 1.04 -6.57 -0.91
N HIS A 111 2.23 -7.04 -1.29
CA HIS A 111 3.21 -7.63 -0.38
C HIS A 111 4.27 -6.60 -0.05
N VAL A 112 4.46 -6.29 1.22
CA VAL A 112 5.51 -5.35 1.64
C VAL A 112 6.32 -5.99 2.75
N GLU A 113 7.65 -5.94 2.59
CA GLU A 113 8.60 -6.41 3.58
C GLU A 113 9.41 -5.24 4.12
N GLN A 114 9.65 -5.25 5.42
CA GLN A 114 10.51 -4.29 6.05
C GLN A 114 11.96 -4.72 5.84
N VAL A 115 12.73 -3.89 5.11
CA VAL A 115 14.14 -4.16 4.86
C VAL A 115 14.98 -3.63 6.01
N GLN A 116 14.63 -2.44 6.50
CA GLN A 116 15.37 -1.77 7.56
C GLN A 116 14.45 -0.78 8.27
N ALA A 117 14.57 -0.69 9.57
CA ALA A 117 13.92 0.35 10.37
C ALA A 117 14.97 0.98 11.27
N ARG A 118 15.11 2.30 11.17
CA ARG A 118 16.10 3.03 11.95
C ARG A 118 15.54 4.38 12.35
N ARG A 119 15.29 4.56 13.64
CA ARG A 119 14.68 5.77 14.20
C ARG A 119 13.30 5.97 13.55
N ASN A 120 13.12 7.08 12.82
CA ASN A 120 11.86 7.45 12.18
C ASN A 120 11.80 7.06 10.71
N VAL A 121 12.75 6.26 10.22
CA VAL A 121 12.86 5.92 8.81
C VAL A 121 12.71 4.41 8.61
N TRP A 122 11.83 4.03 7.69
CA TRP A 122 11.64 2.65 7.28
C TRP A 122 12.01 2.50 5.81
N LYS A 123 12.83 1.50 5.52
CA LYS A 123 13.09 1.09 4.13
C LYS A 123 12.33 -0.20 3.89
N MET A 124 11.56 -0.24 2.82
CA MET A 124 10.67 -1.34 2.52
C MET A 124 10.78 -1.78 1.07
N SER A 125 10.51 -3.06 0.84
CA SER A 125 10.45 -3.65 -0.49
C SER A 125 9.03 -4.15 -0.71
N GLY A 126 8.41 -3.75 -1.80
CA GLY A 126 7.04 -4.12 -2.09
C GLY A 126 6.86 -4.72 -3.47
N GLU A 127 5.86 -5.58 -3.58
CA GLU A 127 5.43 -6.09 -4.87
C GLU A 127 3.91 -6.26 -4.86
N VAL A 128 3.32 -6.07 -6.04
CA VAL A 128 1.87 -6.22 -6.23
C VAL A 128 1.64 -7.37 -7.18
N LYS A 129 0.71 -8.25 -6.82
CA LYS A 129 0.35 -9.42 -7.63
C LYS A 129 -1.12 -9.44 -7.94
N VAL A 130 -1.42 -9.91 -9.16
CA VAL A 130 -2.78 -10.25 -9.59
C VAL A 130 -2.72 -11.71 -10.03
N ASP A 131 -3.54 -12.57 -9.42
CA ASP A 131 -3.54 -14.01 -9.72
C ASP A 131 -2.13 -14.61 -9.71
N GLU A 132 -1.35 -14.24 -8.69
CA GLU A 132 0.03 -14.68 -8.46
C GLU A 132 1.05 -14.17 -9.48
N THR A 133 0.63 -13.34 -10.44
CA THR A 133 1.53 -12.70 -11.37
C THR A 133 1.95 -11.34 -10.84
N LYS A 134 3.26 -11.08 -10.78
CA LYS A 134 3.77 -9.79 -10.34
C LYS A 134 3.45 -8.72 -11.39
N VAL A 135 2.74 -7.67 -11.00
CA VAL A 135 2.38 -6.56 -11.89
C VAL A 135 3.20 -5.31 -11.62
N ALA A 136 3.74 -5.17 -10.42
CA ALA A 136 4.60 -4.04 -10.06
C ALA A 136 5.49 -4.40 -8.89
N ASP A 137 6.61 -3.69 -8.76
CA ASP A 137 7.46 -3.79 -7.57
C ASP A 137 8.23 -2.50 -7.38
N ALA A 138 8.68 -2.25 -6.16
CA ALA A 138 9.46 -1.07 -5.83
C ALA A 138 10.18 -1.26 -4.50
N VAL A 139 11.23 -0.49 -4.33
CA VAL A 139 11.88 -0.29 -3.03
C VAL A 139 11.65 1.16 -2.67
N PHE A 140 11.22 1.43 -1.46
CA PHE A 140 10.91 2.79 -1.04
C PHE A 140 11.27 3.01 0.42
N SER A 141 11.43 4.28 0.78
CA SER A 141 11.68 4.68 2.16
C SER A 141 10.62 5.69 2.58
N ALA A 142 10.23 5.61 3.82
CA ALA A 142 9.24 6.51 4.40
C ALA A 142 9.72 7.01 5.74
N MET A 143 9.30 8.22 6.12
CA MET A 143 9.73 8.87 7.33
C MET A 143 8.55 9.35 8.15
N LEU A 144 8.59 9.09 9.45
CA LEU A 144 7.62 9.62 10.40
C LEU A 144 7.97 11.08 10.68
N THR A 145 6.97 11.96 10.54
CA THR A 145 7.16 13.36 10.87
C THR A 145 6.92 13.62 12.35
N GLU A 146 7.57 14.65 12.87
CA GLU A 146 7.50 15.02 14.28
C GLU A 146 6.32 15.94 14.62
N ASN A 147 5.46 16.21 13.68
CA ASN A 147 4.33 17.12 13.88
C ASN A 147 3.17 16.47 14.58
#